data_a76ed3d2402164b9ceb9c23ac57bbf73
#
_entry.id   a76ed3d2402164b9ceb9c23ac57bbf73
#
_cell.length_a   1.000
_cell.length_b   1.000
_cell.length_c   1.000
_cell.angle_alpha   90.00
_cell.angle_beta   90.00
_cell.angle_gamma   90.00
#
_symmetry.space_group_name_H-M   'P 1'
#
loop_
_entity.id
_entity.type
_entity.pdbx_description
1 polymer ?
#
loop_
_entity_poly.entity_id
_entity_poly.type
_entity_poly.pdbx_seq_one_letter_code
_entity_poly.pdbx_strand_id
1 'polypeptide(L)'
;LRYTDRTEILNLRVVRNIEHLSRMPVLCCRCGSKGFIKRPKTSEVMCKDCFSWCFEEEIHWTIVAANLIEPGDRIAIGASGGKDSTVLAHVLKLLNERYNYGAELLLLSIDEGISGYRDDSLETVKRNKSQYNLPLTILSYQDLFGWSMDDIVKKIGQKRNCTYCGIFRRQALDRGAVFLGANKICTGHNADDMAETVLMNIFRGDVGRLKRCTAIITGVEGVLPRFKPFKYAYEKEIVMYAHMHKLDYFSTECKYAPHAYRGFARTFIKDLERLHPRSILDIITSGEQMAVREDVKMPVRSLCTKCGSVSSQPVCQACTLLESLNSGLPRLSLDESRRFPIKQVDPVDTKKTNLSSGVP
;
A
#
# COMPACT_ATOMS: atom_id res chain seq x y z
N LEU A 1 64.45 33.47 -3.32
CA LEU A 1 63.40 34.02 -2.40
C LEU A 1 62.19 34.44 -3.24
N ARG A 2 60.97 33.92 -2.87
CA ARG A 2 59.60 34.32 -3.29
C ARG A 2 59.05 33.64 -4.54
N TYR A 3 58.82 32.32 -4.46
CA TYR A 3 57.89 31.64 -5.39
C TYR A 3 56.74 30.85 -4.65
N THR A 4 56.71 30.91 -3.33
CA THR A 4 55.75 30.17 -2.48
C THR A 4 54.42 30.91 -2.20
N ASP A 5 54.30 32.20 -2.60
CA ASP A 5 53.21 33.05 -2.15
C ASP A 5 52.00 33.09 -3.09
N ARG A 6 52.12 32.71 -4.35
CA ARG A 6 51.02 32.75 -5.31
C ARG A 6 50.16 31.46 -5.32
N THR A 7 50.74 30.32 -5.03
CA THR A 7 50.03 29.05 -4.95
C THR A 7 49.20 28.90 -3.67
N GLU A 8 49.71 29.44 -2.53
CA GLU A 8 48.92 29.44 -1.30
C GLU A 8 47.73 30.41 -1.37
N ILE A 9 47.89 31.58 -1.99
CA ILE A 9 46.80 32.57 -2.17
C ILE A 9 45.74 32.04 -3.14
N LEU A 10 46.12 31.29 -4.18
CA LEU A 10 45.19 30.63 -5.08
C LEU A 10 44.41 29.50 -4.36
N ASN A 11 45.10 28.69 -3.58
CA ASN A 11 44.46 27.60 -2.80
C ASN A 11 43.52 28.16 -1.75
N LEU A 12 43.88 29.21 -1.04
CA LEU A 12 43.00 29.86 -0.06
C LEU A 12 41.78 30.54 -0.70
N ARG A 13 41.90 31.09 -1.93
CA ARG A 13 40.74 31.57 -2.70
C ARG A 13 39.83 30.47 -3.21
N VAL A 14 40.40 29.38 -3.66
CA VAL A 14 39.62 28.17 -4.10
C VAL A 14 38.90 27.57 -2.91
N VAL A 15 39.57 27.36 -1.78
CA VAL A 15 38.96 26.84 -0.55
C VAL A 15 37.88 27.78 -0.02
N ARG A 16 38.11 29.10 0.05
CA ARG A 16 37.07 30.09 0.45
C ARG A 16 35.88 30.13 -0.52
N ASN A 17 36.12 29.97 -1.82
CA ASN A 17 35.03 29.88 -2.80
C ASN A 17 34.25 28.56 -2.66
N ILE A 18 34.92 27.46 -2.36
CA ILE A 18 34.25 26.15 -2.08
C ILE A 18 33.43 26.25 -0.78
N GLU A 19 33.97 26.87 0.28
CA GLU A 19 33.23 27.12 1.54
C GLU A 19 32.05 28.10 1.36
N HIS A 20 32.20 29.09 0.47
CA HIS A 20 31.10 30.01 0.15
C HIS A 20 30.03 29.36 -0.70
N LEU A 21 30.39 28.46 -1.62
CA LEU A 21 29.48 27.64 -2.42
C LEU A 21 28.75 26.60 -1.55
N SER A 22 29.40 26.05 -0.52
CA SER A 22 28.77 25.15 0.45
C SER A 22 27.77 25.86 1.40
N ARG A 23 27.76 27.17 1.47
CA ARG A 23 26.85 28.01 2.27
C ARG A 23 25.69 28.60 1.47
N MET A 24 25.67 28.42 0.14
CA MET A 24 24.51 28.87 -0.63
C MET A 24 23.26 28.06 -0.24
N PRO A 25 22.18 28.73 0.16
CA PRO A 25 20.94 28.00 0.44
C PRO A 25 20.48 27.29 -0.85
N VAL A 26 20.27 25.98 -0.76
CA VAL A 26 19.72 25.23 -1.89
C VAL A 26 18.32 25.76 -2.14
N LEU A 27 18.04 26.19 -3.38
CA LEU A 27 16.78 26.80 -3.77
C LEU A 27 15.76 25.76 -4.21
N CYS A 28 14.48 26.09 -4.00
CA CYS A 28 13.35 25.32 -4.51
C CYS A 28 13.37 25.31 -6.05
N CYS A 29 13.34 24.14 -6.66
CA CYS A 29 13.35 23.99 -8.13
C CYS A 29 12.10 24.56 -8.81
N ARG A 30 11.02 24.82 -8.06
CA ARG A 30 9.75 25.33 -8.59
C ARG A 30 9.60 26.85 -8.48
N CYS A 31 9.84 27.41 -7.29
CA CYS A 31 9.57 28.84 -7.03
C CYS A 31 10.82 29.66 -6.71
N GLY A 32 12.01 29.05 -6.65
CA GLY A 32 13.26 29.75 -6.33
C GLY A 32 13.40 30.18 -4.86
N SER A 33 12.43 29.95 -3.98
CA SER A 33 12.55 30.23 -2.56
C SER A 33 13.50 29.24 -1.87
N LYS A 34 13.82 29.45 -0.59
CA LYS A 34 14.68 28.53 0.15
C LYS A 34 14.12 27.10 0.13
N GLY A 35 14.92 26.15 -0.36
CA GLY A 35 14.61 24.73 -0.33
C GLY A 35 14.57 24.21 1.10
N PHE A 36 13.65 23.32 1.37
CA PHE A 36 13.44 22.71 2.68
C PHE A 36 13.60 21.20 2.65
N ILE A 37 13.21 20.54 1.57
CA ILE A 37 13.13 19.11 1.45
C ILE A 37 13.72 18.65 0.13
N LYS A 38 14.46 17.54 0.15
CA LYS A 38 14.80 16.78 -1.04
C LYS A 38 13.77 15.68 -1.24
N ARG A 39 13.00 15.77 -2.32
CA ARG A 39 11.90 14.86 -2.59
C ARG A 39 12.41 13.45 -2.83
N PRO A 40 11.95 12.41 -2.09
CA PRO A 40 12.46 11.04 -2.24
C PRO A 40 12.32 10.47 -3.66
N LYS A 41 11.17 10.72 -4.29
CA LYS A 41 10.82 10.20 -5.61
C LYS A 41 11.67 10.76 -6.75
N THR A 42 11.94 12.08 -6.75
CA THR A 42 12.56 12.80 -7.85
C THR A 42 13.95 13.34 -7.53
N SER A 43 14.35 13.31 -6.27
CA SER A 43 15.58 13.95 -5.75
C SER A 43 15.64 15.48 -5.93
N GLU A 44 14.55 16.12 -6.34
CA GLU A 44 14.43 17.57 -6.46
C GLU A 44 14.33 18.23 -5.09
N VAL A 45 14.92 19.42 -4.97
CA VAL A 45 14.79 20.24 -3.75
C VAL A 45 13.59 21.14 -3.90
N MET A 46 12.70 21.11 -2.90
CA MET A 46 11.48 21.92 -2.87
C MET A 46 11.31 22.66 -1.54
N CYS A 47 10.61 23.78 -1.55
CA CYS A 47 10.06 24.40 -0.33
C CYS A 47 8.84 23.60 0.14
N LYS A 48 8.34 23.87 1.34
CA LYS A 48 7.19 23.16 1.93
C LYS A 48 5.93 23.29 1.07
N ASP A 49 5.63 24.50 0.62
CA ASP A 49 4.40 24.78 -0.14
C ASP A 49 4.43 24.12 -1.51
N CYS A 50 5.55 24.20 -2.22
CA CYS A 50 5.69 23.53 -3.52
C CYS A 50 5.64 22.00 -3.39
N PHE A 51 6.23 21.43 -2.33
CA PHE A 51 6.14 20.00 -2.08
C PHE A 51 4.70 19.58 -1.80
N SER A 52 4.00 20.28 -0.87
CA SER A 52 2.60 19.96 -0.54
C SER A 52 1.71 20.06 -1.77
N TRP A 53 1.86 21.12 -2.55
CA TRP A 53 1.10 21.30 -3.78
C TRP A 53 1.37 20.15 -4.79
N CYS A 54 2.64 19.84 -5.05
CA CYS A 54 2.99 18.76 -5.97
C CYS A 54 2.47 17.39 -5.50
N PHE A 55 2.53 17.11 -4.20
CA PHE A 55 2.02 15.86 -3.62
C PHE A 55 0.51 15.73 -3.81
N GLU A 56 -0.23 16.79 -3.51
CA GLU A 56 -1.69 16.86 -3.68
C GLU A 56 -2.11 16.73 -5.15
N GLU A 57 -1.44 17.47 -6.05
CA GLU A 57 -1.73 17.43 -7.49
C GLU A 57 -1.46 16.06 -8.12
N GLU A 58 -0.39 15.37 -7.73
CA GLU A 58 -0.14 14.01 -8.23
C GLU A 58 -1.23 13.03 -7.81
N ILE A 59 -1.78 13.20 -6.61
CA ILE A 59 -2.91 12.40 -6.14
C ILE A 59 -4.18 12.77 -6.91
N HIS A 60 -4.42 14.07 -7.12
CA HIS A 60 -5.52 14.56 -7.95
C HIS A 60 -5.48 13.95 -9.35
N TRP A 61 -4.33 14.03 -10.03
CA TRP A 61 -4.19 13.45 -11.36
C TRP A 61 -4.33 11.92 -11.37
N THR A 62 -3.92 11.25 -10.31
CA THR A 62 -4.16 9.80 -10.14
C THR A 62 -5.66 9.49 -10.05
N ILE A 63 -6.42 10.31 -9.33
CA ILE A 63 -7.87 10.17 -9.20
C ILE A 63 -8.55 10.42 -10.55
N VAL A 64 -8.20 11.50 -11.25
CA VAL A 64 -8.80 11.88 -12.51
C VAL A 64 -8.46 10.90 -13.63
N ALA A 65 -7.17 10.57 -13.79
CA ALA A 65 -6.72 9.69 -14.87
C ALA A 65 -7.30 8.26 -14.80
N ALA A 66 -7.61 7.78 -13.59
CA ALA A 66 -8.21 6.47 -13.38
C ALA A 66 -9.72 6.51 -13.10
N ASN A 67 -10.36 7.67 -13.21
CA ASN A 67 -11.78 7.90 -12.92
C ASN A 67 -12.22 7.27 -11.58
N LEU A 68 -11.47 7.58 -10.49
CA LEU A 68 -11.67 6.91 -9.20
C LEU A 68 -12.90 7.42 -8.46
N ILE A 69 -13.29 8.68 -8.66
CA ILE A 69 -14.37 9.35 -7.96
C ILE A 69 -15.32 9.98 -8.98
N GLU A 70 -16.59 9.75 -8.81
CA GLU A 70 -17.68 10.32 -9.59
C GLU A 70 -18.61 11.17 -8.70
N PRO A 71 -19.25 12.22 -9.24
CA PRO A 71 -20.22 12.98 -8.46
C PRO A 71 -21.36 12.10 -7.93
N GLY A 72 -21.65 12.27 -6.64
CA GLY A 72 -22.64 11.46 -5.92
C GLY A 72 -22.09 10.17 -5.31
N ASP A 73 -20.80 9.86 -5.47
CA ASP A 73 -20.20 8.72 -4.77
C ASP A 73 -20.25 8.86 -3.25
N ARG A 74 -20.59 7.76 -2.58
CA ARG A 74 -20.46 7.58 -1.13
C ARG A 74 -19.24 6.71 -0.84
N ILE A 75 -18.17 7.30 -0.34
CA ILE A 75 -16.86 6.65 -0.23
C ILE A 75 -16.55 6.34 1.24
N ALA A 76 -16.42 5.03 1.55
CA ALA A 76 -15.90 4.59 2.84
C ALA A 76 -14.37 4.62 2.83
N ILE A 77 -13.78 5.55 3.61
CA ILE A 77 -12.33 5.66 3.79
C ILE A 77 -11.92 4.75 4.94
N GLY A 78 -11.07 3.77 4.68
CA GLY A 78 -10.51 2.91 5.72
C GLY A 78 -9.59 3.70 6.65
N ALA A 79 -10.06 4.00 7.85
CA ALA A 79 -9.39 4.81 8.86
C ALA A 79 -8.79 3.92 9.96
N SER A 80 -7.49 3.71 9.93
CA SER A 80 -6.76 2.92 10.95
C SER A 80 -6.09 3.78 12.02
N GLY A 81 -6.20 5.10 11.96
CA GLY A 81 -5.45 6.02 12.82
C GLY A 81 -3.96 6.17 12.45
N GLY A 82 -3.41 5.28 11.60
CA GLY A 82 -2.05 5.37 11.13
C GLY A 82 -1.81 6.47 10.09
N LYS A 83 -0.54 6.83 9.86
CA LYS A 83 -0.12 7.93 8.99
C LYS A 83 -0.78 7.92 7.61
N ASP A 84 -0.80 6.76 6.93
CA ASP A 84 -1.32 6.67 5.57
C ASP A 84 -2.82 6.95 5.50
N SER A 85 -3.60 6.39 6.43
CA SER A 85 -5.06 6.60 6.48
C SER A 85 -5.43 8.02 6.91
N THR A 86 -4.64 8.63 7.80
CA THR A 86 -4.85 10.00 8.27
C THR A 86 -4.56 11.02 7.16
N VAL A 87 -3.41 10.86 6.47
CA VAL A 87 -3.09 11.71 5.31
C VAL A 87 -4.10 11.51 4.18
N LEU A 88 -4.55 10.26 3.95
CA LEU A 88 -5.57 9.97 2.95
C LEU A 88 -6.87 10.73 3.23
N ALA A 89 -7.40 10.65 4.45
CA ALA A 89 -8.63 11.35 4.82
C ALA A 89 -8.49 12.86 4.66
N HIS A 90 -7.35 13.43 5.09
CA HIS A 90 -7.05 14.85 4.93
C HIS A 90 -7.00 15.28 3.47
N VAL A 91 -6.19 14.59 2.66
CA VAL A 91 -5.99 14.93 1.23
C VAL A 91 -7.28 14.73 0.43
N LEU A 92 -8.03 13.65 0.65
CA LEU A 92 -9.29 13.43 -0.06
C LEU A 92 -10.31 14.52 0.26
N LYS A 93 -10.43 14.91 1.53
CA LYS A 93 -11.30 16.03 1.90
C LYS A 93 -10.90 17.31 1.18
N LEU A 94 -9.61 17.65 1.25
CA LEU A 94 -9.05 18.85 0.62
C LEU A 94 -9.27 18.85 -0.91
N LEU A 95 -9.03 17.74 -1.58
CA LEU A 95 -9.20 17.62 -3.03
C LEU A 95 -10.69 17.62 -3.43
N ASN A 96 -11.56 16.95 -2.63
CA ASN A 96 -12.99 16.96 -2.86
C ASN A 96 -13.57 18.38 -2.78
N GLU A 97 -13.10 19.20 -1.82
CA GLU A 97 -13.48 20.62 -1.70
C GLU A 97 -12.87 21.48 -2.81
N ARG A 98 -11.57 21.32 -3.11
CA ARG A 98 -10.82 22.13 -4.09
C ARG A 98 -11.31 21.92 -5.52
N TYR A 99 -11.57 20.67 -5.91
CA TYR A 99 -11.93 20.28 -7.28
C TYR A 99 -13.40 19.92 -7.44
N ASN A 100 -14.19 20.08 -6.37
CA ASN A 100 -15.63 19.81 -6.35
C ASN A 100 -15.97 18.42 -6.94
N TYR A 101 -15.35 17.36 -6.41
CA TYR A 101 -15.65 16.00 -6.86
C TYR A 101 -17.12 15.59 -6.60
N GLY A 102 -17.78 16.24 -5.63
CA GLY A 102 -19.17 15.95 -5.29
C GLY A 102 -19.36 14.62 -4.58
N ALA A 103 -18.34 14.11 -3.90
CA ALA A 103 -18.39 12.84 -3.17
C ALA A 103 -18.71 13.05 -1.69
N GLU A 104 -19.48 12.14 -1.11
CA GLU A 104 -19.68 12.03 0.34
C GLU A 104 -18.59 11.13 0.93
N LEU A 105 -17.80 11.65 1.89
CA LEU A 105 -16.69 10.95 2.51
C LEU A 105 -17.08 10.45 3.91
N LEU A 106 -16.89 9.15 4.17
CA LEU A 106 -17.22 8.48 5.42
C LEU A 106 -15.99 7.78 5.98
N LEU A 107 -15.66 7.98 7.25
CA LEU A 107 -14.59 7.24 7.92
C LEU A 107 -15.12 5.90 8.43
N LEU A 108 -14.44 4.81 8.04
CA LEU A 108 -14.73 3.46 8.51
C LEU A 108 -13.49 2.89 9.19
N SER A 109 -13.57 2.69 10.51
CA SER A 109 -12.52 2.09 11.32
C SER A 109 -12.87 0.68 11.73
N ILE A 110 -11.91 -0.20 11.74
CA ILE A 110 -12.05 -1.58 12.18
C ILE A 110 -11.23 -1.77 13.45
N ASP A 111 -11.90 -2.18 14.53
CA ASP A 111 -11.27 -2.59 15.77
C ASP A 111 -10.97 -4.08 15.73
N GLU A 112 -9.72 -4.42 15.61
CA GLU A 112 -9.27 -5.81 15.57
C GLU A 112 -9.21 -6.47 16.95
N GLY A 113 -9.34 -5.72 18.04
CA GLY A 113 -9.23 -6.22 19.40
C GLY A 113 -7.78 -6.62 19.76
N ILE A 114 -6.79 -5.79 19.40
CA ILE A 114 -5.38 -5.97 19.76
C ILE A 114 -5.07 -5.07 20.96
N SER A 115 -4.91 -5.66 22.15
CA SER A 115 -4.62 -4.92 23.39
C SER A 115 -3.31 -4.14 23.30
N GLY A 116 -3.29 -2.91 23.84
CA GLY A 116 -2.15 -2.01 23.81
C GLY A 116 -1.90 -1.31 22.46
N TYR A 117 -2.72 -1.60 21.44
CA TYR A 117 -2.67 -0.99 20.12
C TYR A 117 -3.99 -0.29 19.77
N ARG A 118 -5.12 -0.96 20.07
CA ARG A 118 -6.46 -0.53 19.64
C ARG A 118 -6.88 0.81 20.23
N ASP A 119 -6.61 1.03 21.51
CA ASP A 119 -7.17 2.18 22.23
C ASP A 119 -6.60 3.49 21.69
N ASP A 120 -5.27 3.58 21.53
CA ASP A 120 -4.58 4.74 20.94
C ASP A 120 -4.97 4.95 19.47
N SER A 121 -5.07 3.84 18.71
CA SER A 121 -5.49 3.86 17.30
C SER A 121 -6.92 4.42 17.15
N LEU A 122 -7.86 3.91 17.92
CA LEU A 122 -9.25 4.35 17.88
C LEU A 122 -9.44 5.78 18.40
N GLU A 123 -8.70 6.18 19.44
CA GLU A 123 -8.71 7.54 19.93
C GLU A 123 -8.21 8.53 18.86
N THR A 124 -7.14 8.19 18.16
CA THR A 124 -6.65 8.98 17.02
C THR A 124 -7.70 9.12 15.92
N VAL A 125 -8.41 8.04 15.56
CA VAL A 125 -9.48 8.11 14.56
C VAL A 125 -10.64 8.99 15.03
N LYS A 126 -10.98 8.98 16.33
CA LYS A 126 -12.00 9.87 16.89
C LYS A 126 -11.57 11.34 16.84
N ARG A 127 -10.28 11.65 17.10
CA ARG A 127 -9.75 13.01 16.93
C ARG A 127 -9.79 13.43 15.46
N ASN A 128 -9.42 12.55 14.53
CA ASN A 128 -9.49 12.80 13.08
C ASN A 128 -10.94 13.04 12.61
N LYS A 129 -11.94 12.32 13.14
CA LYS A 129 -13.35 12.60 12.91
C LYS A 129 -13.68 14.07 13.20
N SER A 130 -13.29 14.55 14.39
CA SER A 130 -13.56 15.92 14.83
C SER A 130 -12.78 16.95 14.01
N GLN A 131 -11.51 16.67 13.72
CA GLN A 131 -10.64 17.56 12.95
C GLN A 131 -11.11 17.74 11.50
N TYR A 132 -11.54 16.65 10.86
CA TYR A 132 -11.99 16.69 9.46
C TYR A 132 -13.48 16.89 9.30
N ASN A 133 -14.24 16.87 10.41
CA ASN A 133 -15.71 16.93 10.40
C ASN A 133 -16.33 15.91 9.42
N LEU A 134 -15.83 14.66 9.47
CA LEU A 134 -16.32 13.55 8.67
C LEU A 134 -17.07 12.54 9.56
N PRO A 135 -18.18 11.94 9.10
CA PRO A 135 -18.85 10.86 9.81
C PRO A 135 -17.90 9.68 10.05
N LEU A 136 -17.91 9.10 11.26
CA LEU A 136 -17.10 7.95 11.64
C LEU A 136 -17.96 6.80 12.12
N THR A 137 -17.70 5.62 11.56
CA THR A 137 -18.25 4.34 12.06
C THR A 137 -17.10 3.43 12.45
N ILE A 138 -17.21 2.79 13.62
CA ILE A 138 -16.26 1.83 14.15
C ILE A 138 -16.97 0.48 14.22
N LEU A 139 -16.36 -0.56 13.63
CA LEU A 139 -16.84 -1.94 13.71
C LEU A 139 -15.75 -2.81 14.34
N SER A 140 -16.14 -3.70 15.25
CA SER A 140 -15.16 -4.60 15.88
C SER A 140 -15.19 -6.01 15.26
N TYR A 141 -14.04 -6.70 15.33
CA TYR A 141 -13.99 -8.12 15.04
C TYR A 141 -14.88 -8.94 15.96
N GLN A 142 -14.98 -8.53 17.21
CA GLN A 142 -15.83 -9.18 18.20
C GLN A 142 -17.30 -9.19 17.74
N ASP A 143 -17.82 -8.05 17.27
CA ASP A 143 -19.21 -7.93 16.81
C ASP A 143 -19.44 -8.67 15.48
N LEU A 144 -18.46 -8.63 14.57
CA LEU A 144 -18.60 -9.21 13.23
C LEU A 144 -18.34 -10.72 13.18
N PHE A 145 -17.45 -11.24 14.03
CA PHE A 145 -16.93 -12.59 13.94
C PHE A 145 -16.99 -13.37 15.26
N GLY A 146 -17.30 -12.72 16.40
CA GLY A 146 -17.26 -13.33 17.73
C GLY A 146 -15.85 -13.58 18.27
N TRP A 147 -14.82 -13.02 17.67
CA TRP A 147 -13.41 -13.22 18.00
C TRP A 147 -12.65 -11.90 18.00
N SER A 148 -11.80 -11.67 19.00
CA SER A 148 -10.75 -10.64 18.92
C SER A 148 -9.49 -11.19 18.26
N MET A 149 -8.61 -10.31 17.75
CA MET A 149 -7.32 -10.77 17.21
C MET A 149 -6.44 -11.39 18.29
N ASP A 150 -6.52 -10.89 19.52
CA ASP A 150 -5.79 -11.47 20.67
C ASP A 150 -6.25 -12.89 20.95
N ASP A 151 -7.56 -13.17 20.90
CA ASP A 151 -8.09 -14.54 21.10
C ASP A 151 -7.72 -15.48 19.96
N ILE A 152 -7.75 -14.97 18.72
CA ILE A 152 -7.29 -15.72 17.56
C ILE A 152 -5.82 -16.12 17.76
N VAL A 153 -4.94 -15.19 18.14
CA VAL A 153 -3.51 -15.48 18.34
C VAL A 153 -3.28 -16.46 19.49
N LYS A 154 -4.03 -16.36 20.59
CA LYS A 154 -3.98 -17.36 21.68
C LYS A 154 -4.27 -18.77 21.16
N LYS A 155 -5.22 -18.90 20.20
CA LYS A 155 -5.65 -20.20 19.68
C LYS A 155 -4.74 -20.77 18.60
N ILE A 156 -4.27 -19.93 17.65
CA ILE A 156 -3.45 -20.38 16.50
C ILE A 156 -1.95 -20.25 16.72
N GLY A 157 -1.53 -19.47 17.73
CA GLY A 157 -0.14 -19.05 17.94
C GLY A 157 0.26 -17.90 17.01
N GLN A 158 1.55 -17.53 17.08
CA GLN A 158 2.07 -16.37 16.31
C GLN A 158 2.26 -16.64 14.82
N LYS A 159 2.32 -17.89 14.40
CA LYS A 159 2.44 -18.24 12.98
C LYS A 159 1.13 -18.00 12.26
N ARG A 160 1.18 -17.30 11.10
CA ARG A 160 0.03 -17.04 10.22
C ARG A 160 -1.04 -16.06 10.79
N ASN A 161 -0.84 -15.47 11.96
CA ASN A 161 -1.76 -14.49 12.55
C ASN A 161 -2.08 -13.32 11.59
N CYS A 162 -1.08 -12.78 10.88
CA CYS A 162 -1.27 -11.72 9.88
C CYS A 162 -2.17 -12.15 8.71
N THR A 163 -2.23 -13.45 8.39
CA THR A 163 -3.14 -13.98 7.36
C THR A 163 -4.59 -13.87 7.82
N TYR A 164 -4.88 -14.29 9.06
CA TYR A 164 -6.20 -14.15 9.68
C TYR A 164 -6.62 -12.68 9.74
N CYS A 165 -5.73 -11.83 10.31
CA CYS A 165 -5.99 -10.41 10.44
C CYS A 165 -6.29 -9.76 9.07
N GLY A 166 -5.48 -10.04 8.04
CA GLY A 166 -5.68 -9.45 6.71
C GLY A 166 -6.95 -9.91 6.01
N ILE A 167 -7.39 -11.16 6.22
CA ILE A 167 -8.63 -11.69 5.66
C ILE A 167 -9.84 -11.10 6.36
N PHE A 168 -9.86 -11.10 7.70
CA PHE A 168 -10.97 -10.55 8.48
C PHE A 168 -11.09 -9.04 8.33
N ARG A 169 -9.97 -8.29 8.34
CA ARG A 169 -9.98 -6.84 8.10
C ARG A 169 -10.58 -6.49 6.74
N ARG A 170 -10.23 -7.24 5.69
CA ARG A 170 -10.80 -7.01 4.37
C ARG A 170 -12.30 -7.24 4.36
N GLN A 171 -12.78 -8.34 4.95
CA GLN A 171 -14.20 -8.63 5.02
C GLN A 171 -14.95 -7.66 5.93
N ALA A 172 -14.35 -7.22 7.04
CA ALA A 172 -14.92 -6.21 7.92
C ALA A 172 -15.11 -4.87 7.20
N LEU A 173 -14.13 -4.44 6.41
CA LEU A 173 -14.25 -3.24 5.58
C LEU A 173 -15.36 -3.38 4.52
N ASP A 174 -15.51 -4.54 3.87
CA ASP A 174 -16.58 -4.77 2.90
C ASP A 174 -17.96 -4.70 3.58
N ARG A 175 -18.12 -5.40 4.69
CA ARG A 175 -19.38 -5.39 5.47
C ARG A 175 -19.70 -3.98 6.00
N GLY A 176 -18.70 -3.28 6.52
CA GLY A 176 -18.87 -1.93 7.04
C GLY A 176 -19.25 -0.92 5.96
N ALA A 177 -18.65 -1.02 4.79
CA ALA A 177 -19.00 -0.15 3.67
C ALA A 177 -20.44 -0.39 3.17
N VAL A 178 -20.87 -1.67 3.09
CA VAL A 178 -22.28 -2.00 2.79
C VAL A 178 -23.22 -1.44 3.85
N PHE A 179 -22.88 -1.61 5.13
CA PHE A 179 -23.66 -1.10 6.26
C PHE A 179 -23.83 0.43 6.20
N LEU A 180 -22.79 1.14 5.75
CA LEU A 180 -22.81 2.60 5.56
C LEU A 180 -23.53 3.03 4.27
N GLY A 181 -23.97 2.11 3.43
CA GLY A 181 -24.51 2.43 2.10
C GLY A 181 -23.47 3.08 1.18
N ALA A 182 -22.18 2.82 1.41
CA ALA A 182 -21.11 3.30 0.54
C ALA A 182 -21.08 2.47 -0.74
N ASN A 183 -20.80 3.13 -1.87
CA ASN A 183 -20.66 2.49 -3.18
C ASN A 183 -19.20 2.26 -3.58
N LYS A 184 -18.24 2.87 -2.88
CA LYS A 184 -16.81 2.69 -3.09
C LYS A 184 -16.07 2.65 -1.74
N ILE A 185 -14.93 1.91 -1.69
CA ILE A 185 -14.02 1.89 -0.56
C ILE A 185 -12.69 2.52 -0.99
N CYS A 186 -12.17 3.44 -0.18
CA CYS A 186 -10.85 4.02 -0.37
C CYS A 186 -9.88 3.56 0.70
N THR A 187 -8.65 3.20 0.32
CA THR A 187 -7.63 2.74 1.27
C THR A 187 -6.29 3.44 1.03
N GLY A 188 -5.56 3.70 2.13
CA GLY A 188 -4.28 4.40 2.15
C GLY A 188 -3.07 3.55 1.71
N HIS A 189 -3.27 2.50 0.90
CA HIS A 189 -2.14 1.74 0.37
C HIS A 189 -1.31 2.62 -0.56
N ASN A 190 -0.02 2.74 -0.25
CA ASN A 190 0.93 3.59 -0.93
C ASN A 190 1.85 2.83 -1.90
N ALA A 191 2.78 3.52 -2.55
CA ALA A 191 3.70 2.92 -3.54
C ALA A 191 4.58 1.81 -2.94
N ASP A 192 5.06 2.01 -1.71
CA ASP A 192 5.86 1.02 -0.98
C ASP A 192 5.06 -0.26 -0.76
N ASP A 193 3.80 -0.16 -0.30
CA ASP A 193 2.90 -1.30 -0.13
C ASP A 193 2.65 -2.06 -1.45
N MET A 194 2.54 -1.32 -2.56
CA MET A 194 2.34 -1.91 -3.88
C MET A 194 3.58 -2.69 -4.31
N ALA A 195 4.77 -2.10 -4.19
CA ALA A 195 6.04 -2.75 -4.53
C ALA A 195 6.29 -3.99 -3.64
N GLU A 196 6.07 -3.89 -2.31
CA GLU A 196 6.13 -5.03 -1.39
C GLU A 196 5.20 -6.17 -1.86
N THR A 197 3.98 -5.82 -2.28
CA THR A 197 2.99 -6.82 -2.70
C THR A 197 3.38 -7.48 -4.02
N VAL A 198 3.95 -6.75 -4.97
CA VAL A 198 4.49 -7.31 -6.22
C VAL A 198 5.58 -8.33 -5.90
N LEU A 199 6.60 -7.94 -5.13
CA LEU A 199 7.71 -8.83 -4.75
C LEU A 199 7.22 -10.07 -3.99
N MET A 200 6.34 -9.89 -3.01
CA MET A 200 5.79 -11.03 -2.26
C MET A 200 5.03 -12.02 -3.14
N ASN A 201 4.33 -11.57 -4.18
CA ASN A 201 3.63 -12.46 -5.09
C ASN A 201 4.61 -13.17 -6.05
N ILE A 202 5.67 -12.49 -6.50
CA ILE A 202 6.76 -13.10 -7.26
C ILE A 202 7.43 -14.21 -6.44
N PHE A 203 7.83 -13.93 -5.20
CA PHE A 203 8.50 -14.90 -4.32
C PHE A 203 7.62 -16.11 -3.94
N ARG A 204 6.30 -15.96 -4.02
CA ARG A 204 5.34 -17.05 -3.78
C ARG A 204 4.95 -17.82 -5.05
N GLY A 205 5.35 -17.34 -6.23
CA GLY A 205 4.87 -17.87 -7.50
C GLY A 205 3.36 -17.70 -7.70
N ASP A 206 2.72 -16.69 -7.02
CA ASP A 206 1.28 -16.48 -7.10
C ASP A 206 0.93 -15.57 -8.29
N VAL A 207 0.98 -16.15 -9.50
CA VAL A 207 0.74 -15.45 -10.77
C VAL A 207 -0.65 -14.83 -10.82
N GLY A 208 -1.66 -15.52 -10.30
CA GLY A 208 -3.03 -15.02 -10.29
C GLY A 208 -3.23 -13.76 -9.42
N ARG A 209 -2.47 -13.63 -8.33
CA ARG A 209 -2.45 -12.40 -7.53
C ARG A 209 -1.57 -11.34 -8.15
N LEU A 210 -0.45 -11.71 -8.76
CA LEU A 210 0.47 -10.78 -9.40
C LEU A 210 -0.25 -9.91 -10.43
N LYS A 211 -1.06 -10.51 -11.32
CA LYS A 211 -1.87 -9.78 -12.31
C LYS A 211 -2.78 -8.70 -11.71
N ARG A 212 -3.27 -8.91 -10.48
CA ARG A 212 -4.26 -8.03 -9.83
C ARG A 212 -3.69 -7.13 -8.75
N CYS A 213 -2.47 -7.37 -8.28
CA CYS A 213 -1.94 -6.65 -7.12
C CYS A 213 -1.61 -5.18 -7.43
N THR A 214 -1.25 -4.88 -8.68
CA THR A 214 -0.93 -3.53 -9.15
C THR A 214 -2.16 -2.72 -9.57
N ALA A 215 -3.34 -3.34 -9.67
CA ALA A 215 -4.55 -2.63 -10.05
C ALA A 215 -4.88 -1.49 -9.05
N ILE A 216 -5.13 -0.29 -9.60
CA ILE A 216 -5.52 0.88 -8.80
C ILE A 216 -6.95 0.72 -8.25
N ILE A 217 -7.82 0.08 -9.02
CA ILE A 217 -9.17 -0.33 -8.61
C ILE A 217 -9.21 -1.85 -8.53
N THR A 218 -9.76 -2.37 -7.45
CA THR A 218 -10.04 -3.79 -7.26
C THR A 218 -11.49 -3.97 -6.83
N GLY A 219 -12.16 -5.06 -7.25
CA GLY A 219 -13.56 -5.29 -6.87
C GLY A 219 -14.54 -4.80 -7.95
N VAL A 220 -14.29 -5.10 -9.22
CA VAL A 220 -15.23 -4.81 -10.32
C VAL A 220 -16.23 -5.97 -10.44
N GLU A 221 -17.48 -5.68 -10.83
CA GLU A 221 -18.59 -6.64 -11.03
C GLU A 221 -19.09 -7.34 -9.75
N GLY A 222 -20.13 -6.79 -9.15
CA GLY A 222 -20.82 -7.37 -7.99
C GLY A 222 -20.10 -7.26 -6.65
N VAL A 223 -18.97 -6.56 -6.60
CA VAL A 223 -18.20 -6.25 -5.39
C VAL A 223 -18.04 -4.75 -5.27
N LEU A 224 -18.08 -4.21 -4.04
CA LEU A 224 -17.74 -2.82 -3.81
C LEU A 224 -16.34 -2.51 -4.36
N PRO A 225 -16.20 -1.58 -5.31
CA PRO A 225 -14.91 -1.16 -5.83
C PRO A 225 -14.02 -0.62 -4.70
N ARG A 226 -12.76 -1.05 -4.67
CA ARG A 226 -11.74 -0.48 -3.79
C ARG A 226 -10.69 0.21 -4.60
N PHE A 227 -10.40 1.44 -4.27
CA PHE A 227 -9.39 2.21 -4.97
C PHE A 227 -8.30 2.73 -4.02
N LYS A 228 -7.15 3.08 -4.60
CA LYS A 228 -5.91 3.41 -3.89
C LYS A 228 -5.30 4.68 -4.51
N PRO A 229 -5.70 5.88 -4.08
CA PRO A 229 -5.19 7.12 -4.68
C PRO A 229 -3.68 7.30 -4.45
N PHE A 230 -3.13 6.68 -3.39
CA PHE A 230 -1.72 6.73 -3.03
C PHE A 230 -0.85 5.70 -3.75
N LYS A 231 -1.38 5.00 -4.76
CA LYS A 231 -0.65 3.97 -5.49
C LYS A 231 0.77 4.37 -5.91
N TYR A 232 0.98 5.63 -6.26
CA TYR A 232 2.27 6.17 -6.71
C TYR A 232 2.90 7.15 -5.71
N ALA A 233 2.30 7.34 -4.54
CA ALA A 233 2.84 8.17 -3.46
C ALA A 233 3.77 7.33 -2.58
N TYR A 234 5.00 7.81 -2.35
CA TYR A 234 5.97 7.14 -1.49
C TYR A 234 5.60 7.27 -0.02
N GLU A 235 5.84 6.22 0.76
CA GLU A 235 5.63 6.24 2.22
C GLU A 235 6.36 7.41 2.88
N LYS A 236 7.61 7.69 2.47
CA LYS A 236 8.39 8.84 2.97
C LYS A 236 7.73 10.18 2.67
N GLU A 237 7.14 10.35 1.48
CA GLU A 237 6.44 11.59 1.11
C GLU A 237 5.18 11.78 1.96
N ILE A 238 4.46 10.70 2.26
CA ILE A 238 3.29 10.72 3.15
C ILE A 238 3.69 11.15 4.57
N VAL A 239 4.79 10.61 5.11
CA VAL A 239 5.33 11.01 6.43
C VAL A 239 5.72 12.48 6.44
N MET A 240 6.42 12.94 5.39
CA MET A 240 6.83 14.34 5.25
C MET A 240 5.63 15.27 5.18
N TYR A 241 4.62 14.92 4.40
CA TYR A 241 3.37 15.68 4.28
C TYR A 241 2.65 15.75 5.64
N ALA A 242 2.49 14.63 6.33
CA ALA A 242 1.88 14.58 7.66
C ALA A 242 2.61 15.50 8.66
N HIS A 243 3.94 15.47 8.66
CA HIS A 243 4.75 16.31 9.53
C HIS A 243 4.60 17.81 9.21
N MET A 244 4.61 18.19 7.93
CA MET A 244 4.47 19.59 7.51
C MET A 244 3.10 20.17 7.88
N HIS A 245 2.05 19.37 7.73
CA HIS A 245 0.67 19.76 8.05
C HIS A 245 0.29 19.49 9.50
N LYS A 246 1.24 18.99 10.32
CA LYS A 246 1.03 18.66 11.75
C LYS A 246 -0.19 17.75 11.96
N LEU A 247 -0.35 16.77 11.08
CA LEU A 247 -1.45 15.82 11.17
C LEU A 247 -1.19 14.85 12.33
N ASP A 248 -2.22 14.64 13.14
CA ASP A 248 -2.15 13.72 14.28
C ASP A 248 -2.44 12.29 13.84
N TYR A 249 -1.46 11.42 13.96
CA TYR A 249 -1.58 10.00 13.61
C TYR A 249 -0.89 9.11 14.63
N PHE A 250 -1.38 7.89 14.72
CA PHE A 250 -0.83 6.84 15.56
C PHE A 250 0.34 6.12 14.87
N SER A 251 1.46 5.96 15.54
CA SER A 251 2.71 5.43 14.96
C SER A 251 3.20 4.11 15.55
N THR A 252 2.55 3.58 16.59
CA THR A 252 2.97 2.32 17.23
C THR A 252 2.71 1.13 16.31
N GLU A 253 3.70 0.27 16.14
CA GLU A 253 3.55 -0.96 15.35
C GLU A 253 2.74 -2.02 16.12
N CYS A 254 2.01 -2.84 15.35
CA CYS A 254 1.26 -3.96 15.91
C CYS A 254 2.23 -4.96 16.57
N LYS A 255 1.97 -5.35 17.83
CA LYS A 255 2.79 -6.33 18.60
C LYS A 255 3.00 -7.67 17.90
N TYR A 256 2.18 -7.98 16.90
CA TYR A 256 2.26 -9.22 16.10
C TYR A 256 3.01 -9.05 14.78
N ALA A 257 3.46 -7.83 14.43
CA ALA A 257 4.12 -7.52 13.16
C ALA A 257 5.55 -8.07 13.01
N PRO A 258 6.38 -8.23 14.07
CA PRO A 258 7.82 -8.54 13.92
C PRO A 258 8.13 -9.82 13.12
N HIS A 259 7.20 -10.77 13.04
CA HIS A 259 7.38 -12.02 12.29
C HIS A 259 6.63 -12.06 10.96
N ALA A 260 6.14 -10.91 10.49
CA ALA A 260 5.41 -10.85 9.23
C ALA A 260 6.36 -10.96 8.03
N TYR A 261 6.03 -11.85 7.09
CA TYR A 261 6.78 -12.03 5.83
C TYR A 261 6.99 -10.74 5.05
N ARG A 262 6.04 -9.81 5.15
CA ARG A 262 6.11 -8.48 4.54
C ARG A 262 7.31 -7.66 5.01
N GLY A 263 7.75 -7.83 6.26
CA GLY A 263 8.91 -7.13 6.82
C GLY A 263 10.18 -7.32 6.01
N PHE A 264 10.43 -8.54 5.53
CA PHE A 264 11.61 -8.84 4.69
C PHE A 264 11.55 -8.12 3.32
N ALA A 265 10.37 -8.10 2.68
CA ALA A 265 10.19 -7.38 1.42
C ALA A 265 10.37 -5.86 1.63
N ARG A 266 9.85 -5.32 2.74
CA ARG A 266 10.01 -3.92 3.12
C ARG A 266 11.48 -3.55 3.29
N THR A 267 12.24 -4.29 4.08
CA THR A 267 13.66 -4.03 4.29
C THR A 267 14.40 -4.03 2.96
N PHE A 268 14.17 -5.03 2.12
CA PHE A 268 14.80 -5.13 0.81
C PHE A 268 14.49 -3.93 -0.09
N ILE A 269 13.22 -3.49 -0.16
CA ILE A 269 12.82 -2.31 -0.94
C ILE A 269 13.46 -1.03 -0.40
N LYS A 270 13.53 -0.87 0.93
CA LYS A 270 14.16 0.31 1.54
C LYS A 270 15.65 0.38 1.27
N ASP A 271 16.33 -0.75 1.17
CA ASP A 271 17.74 -0.80 0.78
C ASP A 271 17.93 -0.48 -0.71
N LEU A 272 17.06 -0.99 -1.58
CA LEU A 272 17.06 -0.62 -3.00
C LEU A 272 16.77 0.87 -3.21
N GLU A 273 15.80 1.45 -2.49
CA GLU A 273 15.46 2.87 -2.57
C GLU A 273 16.63 3.78 -2.24
N ARG A 274 17.51 3.38 -1.31
CA ARG A 274 18.73 4.14 -0.97
C ARG A 274 19.71 4.21 -2.14
N LEU A 275 19.81 3.13 -2.91
CA LEU A 275 20.72 3.02 -4.06
C LEU A 275 20.11 3.68 -5.31
N HIS A 276 18.84 3.44 -5.54
CA HIS A 276 18.10 3.91 -6.70
C HIS A 276 16.69 4.36 -6.28
N PRO A 277 16.46 5.67 -6.10
CA PRO A 277 15.19 6.19 -5.57
C PRO A 277 13.94 5.80 -6.35
N ARG A 278 14.06 5.51 -7.65
CA ARG A 278 12.94 5.09 -8.51
C ARG A 278 12.57 3.61 -8.39
N SER A 279 13.38 2.78 -7.70
CA SER A 279 13.16 1.32 -7.61
C SER A 279 11.73 0.93 -7.23
N ILE A 280 11.09 1.71 -6.36
CA ILE A 280 9.70 1.47 -5.93
C ILE A 280 8.74 1.57 -7.13
N LEU A 281 8.82 2.65 -7.91
CA LEU A 281 7.98 2.84 -9.11
C LEU A 281 8.33 1.82 -10.21
N ASP A 282 9.62 1.51 -10.38
CA ASP A 282 10.07 0.56 -11.39
C ASP A 282 9.53 -0.85 -11.10
N ILE A 283 9.47 -1.27 -9.82
CA ILE A 283 8.84 -2.53 -9.40
C ILE A 283 7.33 -2.51 -9.71
N ILE A 284 6.63 -1.40 -9.41
CA ILE A 284 5.21 -1.26 -9.71
C ILE A 284 4.97 -1.36 -11.21
N THR A 285 5.71 -0.57 -12.01
CA THR A 285 5.59 -0.55 -13.47
C THR A 285 5.87 -1.91 -14.09
N SER A 286 6.92 -2.59 -13.60
CA SER A 286 7.22 -3.96 -14.02
C SER A 286 6.06 -4.91 -13.71
N GLY A 287 5.49 -4.79 -12.51
CA GLY A 287 4.32 -5.60 -12.12
C GLY A 287 3.07 -5.31 -12.95
N GLU A 288 2.87 -4.06 -13.41
CA GLU A 288 1.78 -3.67 -14.30
C GLU A 288 1.93 -4.24 -15.70
N GLN A 289 3.17 -4.28 -16.20
CA GLN A 289 3.50 -4.75 -17.54
C GLN A 289 3.65 -6.27 -17.65
N MET A 290 3.73 -6.99 -16.51
CA MET A 290 3.81 -8.43 -16.52
C MET A 290 2.57 -9.06 -17.16
N ALA A 291 2.74 -9.70 -18.31
CA ALA A 291 1.71 -10.48 -18.95
C ALA A 291 1.60 -11.86 -18.29
N VAL A 292 0.37 -12.26 -17.97
CA VAL A 292 0.08 -13.63 -17.53
C VAL A 292 -0.30 -14.43 -18.76
N ARG A 293 0.31 -15.60 -18.94
CA ARG A 293 0.01 -16.51 -20.06
C ARG A 293 -1.49 -16.83 -20.08
N GLU A 294 -2.06 -16.96 -21.26
CA GLU A 294 -3.49 -17.21 -21.47
C GLU A 294 -3.97 -18.54 -20.90
N ASP A 295 -3.06 -19.55 -20.85
CA ASP A 295 -3.34 -20.87 -20.30
C ASP A 295 -3.47 -20.91 -18.75
N VAL A 296 -3.12 -19.82 -18.06
CA VAL A 296 -3.28 -19.71 -16.61
C VAL A 296 -4.77 -19.53 -16.27
N LYS A 297 -5.38 -20.58 -15.71
CA LYS A 297 -6.76 -20.53 -15.23
C LYS A 297 -6.90 -19.50 -14.11
N MET A 298 -7.61 -18.41 -14.41
CA MET A 298 -7.96 -17.42 -13.40
C MET A 298 -9.16 -17.89 -12.58
N PRO A 299 -9.16 -17.68 -11.25
CA PRO A 299 -10.31 -18.07 -10.42
C PRO A 299 -11.58 -17.31 -10.85
N VAL A 300 -12.66 -18.05 -11.07
CA VAL A 300 -13.99 -17.48 -11.34
C VAL A 300 -14.58 -16.97 -10.01
N ARG A 301 -15.19 -15.79 -10.03
CA ARG A 301 -15.82 -15.22 -8.85
C ARG A 301 -17.25 -15.72 -8.70
N SER A 302 -17.62 -16.00 -7.46
CA SER A 302 -18.99 -16.38 -7.05
C SER A 302 -19.32 -15.75 -5.70
N LEU A 303 -20.54 -15.92 -5.24
CA LEU A 303 -20.94 -15.51 -3.90
C LEU A 303 -20.70 -16.65 -2.91
N CYS A 304 -20.20 -16.32 -1.73
CA CYS A 304 -20.04 -17.27 -0.64
C CYS A 304 -21.41 -17.79 -0.19
N THR A 305 -21.60 -19.10 -0.17
CA THR A 305 -22.85 -19.75 0.24
C THR A 305 -23.20 -19.50 1.71
N LYS A 306 -22.23 -19.13 2.57
CA LYS A 306 -22.45 -18.86 4.00
C LYS A 306 -22.72 -17.41 4.32
N CYS A 307 -22.03 -16.44 3.68
CA CYS A 307 -22.12 -15.03 4.07
C CYS A 307 -22.42 -14.06 2.91
N GLY A 308 -22.61 -14.57 1.69
CA GLY A 308 -22.89 -13.74 0.51
C GLY A 308 -21.73 -12.86 0.02
N SER A 309 -20.57 -12.86 0.69
CA SER A 309 -19.41 -12.10 0.22
C SER A 309 -18.83 -12.72 -1.03
N VAL A 310 -18.25 -11.90 -1.90
CA VAL A 310 -17.61 -12.40 -3.13
C VAL A 310 -16.40 -13.28 -2.82
N SER A 311 -16.34 -14.42 -3.48
CA SER A 311 -15.32 -15.43 -3.30
C SER A 311 -15.01 -16.12 -4.63
N SER A 312 -13.82 -16.68 -4.76
CA SER A 312 -13.47 -17.60 -5.85
C SER A 312 -13.71 -19.07 -5.48
N GLN A 313 -14.38 -19.32 -4.36
CA GLN A 313 -14.72 -20.65 -3.85
C GLN A 313 -16.13 -20.62 -3.30
N PRO A 314 -16.81 -21.78 -3.20
CA PRO A 314 -18.18 -21.88 -2.66
C PRO A 314 -18.31 -21.27 -1.26
N VAL A 315 -17.28 -21.44 -0.41
CA VAL A 315 -17.17 -20.78 0.90
C VAL A 315 -15.98 -19.84 0.90
N CYS A 316 -16.19 -18.59 1.30
CA CYS A 316 -15.10 -17.60 1.31
C CYS A 316 -14.06 -17.92 2.39
N GLN A 317 -12.84 -17.43 2.19
CA GLN A 317 -11.73 -17.71 3.10
C GLN A 317 -12.01 -17.26 4.54
N ALA A 318 -12.74 -16.17 4.75
CA ALA A 318 -13.08 -15.74 6.10
C ALA A 318 -14.05 -16.70 6.79
N CYS A 319 -15.08 -17.19 6.09
CA CYS A 319 -15.99 -18.20 6.64
C CYS A 319 -15.25 -19.52 6.95
N THR A 320 -14.34 -19.95 6.08
CA THR A 320 -13.52 -21.14 6.32
C THR A 320 -12.63 -21.00 7.56
N LEU A 321 -11.98 -19.83 7.72
CA LEU A 321 -11.16 -19.56 8.90
C LEU A 321 -12.00 -19.49 10.17
N LEU A 322 -13.17 -18.84 10.11
CA LEU A 322 -14.08 -18.74 11.25
C LEU A 322 -14.59 -20.12 11.69
N GLU A 323 -14.97 -20.94 10.76
CA GLU A 323 -15.40 -22.31 11.04
C GLU A 323 -14.30 -23.13 11.69
N SER A 324 -13.06 -23.02 11.20
CA SER A 324 -11.91 -23.70 11.79
C SER A 324 -11.58 -23.21 13.21
N LEU A 325 -11.76 -21.91 13.48
CA LEU A 325 -11.63 -21.37 14.83
C LEU A 325 -12.70 -21.93 15.76
N ASN A 326 -13.95 -21.98 15.33
CA ASN A 326 -15.08 -22.46 16.12
C ASN A 326 -15.02 -23.98 16.36
N SER A 327 -14.56 -24.77 15.38
CA SER A 327 -14.42 -26.23 15.51
C SER A 327 -13.18 -26.66 16.29
N GLY A 328 -12.30 -25.74 16.70
CA GLY A 328 -11.07 -26.08 17.41
C GLY A 328 -9.94 -26.63 16.53
N LEU A 329 -10.10 -26.63 15.21
CA LEU A 329 -9.15 -27.18 14.23
C LEU A 329 -8.51 -26.09 13.33
N PRO A 330 -7.91 -25.02 13.87
CA PRO A 330 -7.47 -23.87 13.08
C PRO A 330 -6.33 -24.16 12.08
N ARG A 331 -5.69 -25.32 12.17
CA ARG A 331 -4.56 -25.69 11.29
C ARG A 331 -4.98 -26.31 9.96
N LEU A 332 -6.19 -26.88 9.87
CA LEU A 332 -6.67 -27.58 8.68
C LEU A 332 -7.16 -26.66 7.56
N SER A 333 -7.50 -25.42 7.88
CA SER A 333 -8.06 -24.46 6.90
C SER A 333 -7.04 -23.83 5.95
N LEU A 334 -5.77 -24.04 6.21
CA LEU A 334 -4.66 -23.52 5.40
C LEU A 334 -3.92 -24.68 4.72
N ASP A 335 -4.68 -25.57 4.08
CA ASP A 335 -4.20 -26.75 3.40
C ASP A 335 -3.01 -26.46 2.48
N GLU A 336 -1.95 -27.26 2.67
CA GLU A 336 -0.76 -27.26 1.83
C GLU A 336 -1.01 -27.86 0.45
N SER A 337 -2.18 -28.50 0.22
CA SER A 337 -2.57 -29.18 -1.02
C SER A 337 -2.70 -28.26 -2.24
N ARG A 338 -2.56 -26.93 -2.07
CA ARG A 338 -2.52 -25.96 -3.16
C ARG A 338 -1.13 -25.71 -3.74
N ARG A 339 -0.13 -26.48 -3.40
CA ARG A 339 1.05 -26.57 -4.25
C ARG A 339 0.59 -27.20 -5.54
N PHE A 340 0.49 -26.42 -6.61
CA PHE A 340 0.32 -26.93 -7.96
C PHE A 340 1.31 -28.09 -8.15
N PRO A 341 0.87 -29.27 -8.59
CA PRO A 341 1.81 -30.32 -8.96
C PRO A 341 2.74 -29.67 -10.01
N ILE A 342 4.01 -29.60 -9.69
CA ILE A 342 5.04 -29.29 -10.67
C ILE A 342 4.90 -30.41 -11.68
N LYS A 343 4.25 -30.15 -12.82
CA LYS A 343 4.32 -31.07 -13.96
C LYS A 343 5.80 -31.19 -14.25
N GLN A 344 6.33 -32.37 -14.04
CA GLN A 344 7.67 -32.70 -14.55
C GLN A 344 7.64 -32.36 -16.03
N VAL A 345 8.43 -31.39 -16.42
CA VAL A 345 8.69 -31.11 -17.83
C VAL A 345 9.49 -32.31 -18.29
N ASP A 346 8.91 -33.14 -19.13
CA ASP A 346 9.63 -34.25 -19.77
C ASP A 346 10.88 -33.63 -20.41
N PRO A 347 12.04 -34.28 -20.29
CA PRO A 347 13.28 -33.79 -20.89
C PRO A 347 13.09 -33.64 -22.40
N VAL A 348 13.35 -32.44 -22.90
CA VAL A 348 13.29 -32.13 -24.32
C VAL A 348 14.17 -33.13 -25.06
N ASP A 349 13.57 -33.94 -25.92
CA ASP A 349 14.24 -34.95 -26.75
C ASP A 349 15.18 -34.22 -27.76
N THR A 350 16.44 -34.15 -27.44
CA THR A 350 17.49 -33.49 -28.24
C THR A 350 17.97 -34.34 -29.46
N LYS A 351 17.15 -35.29 -29.93
CA LYS A 351 17.43 -36.04 -31.13
C LYS A 351 16.51 -35.61 -32.27
N LYS A 352 17.01 -34.70 -33.11
CA LYS A 352 16.83 -34.59 -34.57
C LYS A 352 16.95 -33.13 -35.05
N THR A 353 18.16 -32.71 -35.29
CA THR A 353 18.44 -31.80 -36.40
C THR A 353 19.75 -32.24 -37.04
N ASN A 354 19.64 -33.21 -37.92
CA ASN A 354 20.65 -33.42 -38.98
C ASN A 354 20.47 -32.29 -39.99
N LEU A 355 21.33 -31.31 -39.94
CA LEU A 355 21.55 -30.38 -41.03
C LEU A 355 22.34 -31.09 -42.12
N SER A 356 21.67 -31.48 -43.20
CA SER A 356 22.32 -31.84 -44.47
C SER A 356 22.87 -30.56 -45.09
N SER A 357 24.19 -30.53 -45.23
CA SER A 357 24.92 -29.62 -46.06
C SER A 357 24.55 -29.74 -47.53
N GLY A 358 24.22 -28.65 -48.17
CA GLY A 358 24.06 -28.55 -49.62
C GLY A 358 24.32 -27.14 -50.04
N VAL A 359 25.56 -26.92 -50.52
CA VAL A 359 25.95 -25.80 -51.40
C VAL A 359 25.90 -26.32 -52.83
N PRO A 360 25.49 -25.60 -53.85
CA PRO A 360 26.28 -24.47 -54.41
C PRO A 360 25.63 -23.11 -54.30
#